data_b7c1b9214e89df4acbeb89444da53f96
#
_entry.id   b7c1b9214e89df4acbeb89444da53f96
#
_cell.length_a   1.000
_cell.length_b   1.000
_cell.length_c   1.000
_cell.angle_alpha   90.00
_cell.angle_beta   90.00
_cell.angle_gamma   90.00
#
_symmetry.space_group_name_H-M   'P 1'
#
loop_
_entity.id
_entity.type
_entity.pdbx_description
1 polymer ?
#
loop_
_entity_poly.entity_id
_entity_poly.type
_entity_poly.pdbx_seq_one_letter_code
_entity_poly.pdbx_strand_id
1 'polypeptide(L)'
;MKKQLLVLACLLAYTQFASAQKKLNIDSLAGLLEVWVNVPLVTPGITNADAPSDATILYNGNGLGAFQKKDGSPAGWRIDADGAVTDIKGAGDLITKEAFGNCQLHIEFREPAEVKSSGQGRGNSGVYIMGKYEIQVLDSYNNPTYSNGQAGAVYKQHVPLVNASRKPGEWQSYDIIFTAPLFKENGDLES
;
A
#
# COMPACT_ATOMS: atom_id res chain seq x y z
N MET A 1 -44.80 61.13 15.33
CA MET A 1 -44.12 61.18 14.02
C MET A 1 -42.64 60.74 14.08
N LYS A 2 -41.79 61.13 15.03
CA LYS A 2 -40.38 60.75 15.08
C LYS A 2 -40.09 59.30 15.30
N LYS A 3 -40.92 58.54 16.04
CA LYS A 3 -40.73 57.08 16.26
C LYS A 3 -41.01 56.24 15.03
N GLN A 4 -41.97 56.65 14.20
CA GLN A 4 -42.32 55.93 12.95
C GLN A 4 -41.25 56.10 11.87
N LEU A 5 -40.58 57.26 11.84
CA LEU A 5 -39.49 57.53 10.90
C LEU A 5 -38.24 56.68 11.22
N LEU A 6 -37.99 56.43 12.51
CA LEU A 6 -36.84 55.59 12.92
C LEU A 6 -37.00 54.13 12.56
N VAL A 7 -38.25 53.57 12.69
CA VAL A 7 -38.54 52.19 12.32
C VAL A 7 -38.43 52.00 10.81
N LEU A 8 -38.89 52.97 10.01
CA LEU A 8 -38.80 52.91 8.56
C LEU A 8 -37.37 52.97 8.05
N ALA A 9 -36.51 53.80 8.69
CA ALA A 9 -35.08 53.90 8.38
C ALA A 9 -34.32 52.60 8.72
N CYS A 10 -34.65 51.95 9.84
CA CYS A 10 -34.05 50.64 10.21
C CYS A 10 -34.49 49.52 9.26
N LEU A 11 -35.76 49.50 8.81
CA LEU A 11 -36.24 48.54 7.84
C LEU A 11 -35.58 48.70 6.45
N LEU A 12 -35.39 49.95 6.00
CA LEU A 12 -34.68 50.24 4.74
C LEU A 12 -33.18 49.90 4.82
N ALA A 13 -32.54 50.10 5.97
CA ALA A 13 -31.16 49.69 6.16
C ALA A 13 -31.01 48.18 6.17
N TYR A 14 -32.00 47.46 6.77
CA TYR A 14 -31.98 45.97 6.79
C TYR A 14 -32.17 45.36 5.40
N THR A 15 -33.02 45.97 4.55
CA THR A 15 -33.22 45.53 3.16
C THR A 15 -32.00 45.80 2.28
N GLN A 16 -31.22 46.84 2.56
CA GLN A 16 -29.99 47.12 1.82
C GLN A 16 -28.85 46.20 2.20
N PHE A 17 -28.77 45.76 3.47
CA PHE A 17 -27.78 44.74 3.89
C PHE A 17 -28.09 43.38 3.36
N ALA A 18 -29.38 43.02 3.19
CA ALA A 18 -29.77 41.72 2.61
C ALA A 18 -29.47 41.63 1.10
N SER A 19 -29.37 42.75 0.39
CA SER A 19 -29.05 42.76 -1.05
C SER A 19 -27.56 42.71 -1.35
N ALA A 20 -26.69 42.87 -0.35
CA ALA A 20 -25.24 42.90 -0.54
C ALA A 20 -24.53 41.53 -0.43
N GLN A 21 -25.25 40.50 -0.07
CA GLN A 21 -24.70 39.14 -0.20
C GLN A 21 -24.74 38.74 -1.69
N LYS A 22 -23.71 39.14 -2.42
CA LYS A 22 -23.42 38.61 -3.72
C LYS A 22 -23.42 37.10 -3.58
N LYS A 23 -24.42 36.40 -4.13
CA LYS A 23 -24.40 34.93 -4.18
C LYS A 23 -23.07 34.51 -4.78
N LEU A 24 -22.19 33.91 -3.96
CA LEU A 24 -20.98 33.34 -4.47
C LEU A 24 -21.39 32.32 -5.53
N ASN A 25 -21.01 32.58 -6.76
CA ASN A 25 -21.23 31.62 -7.84
C ASN A 25 -20.24 30.47 -7.64
N ILE A 26 -20.73 29.33 -7.20
CA ILE A 26 -19.92 28.14 -6.95
C ILE A 26 -19.14 27.76 -8.20
N ASP A 27 -19.71 27.93 -9.38
CA ASP A 27 -19.05 27.63 -10.66
C ASP A 27 -17.84 28.54 -10.91
N SER A 28 -17.92 29.84 -10.48
CA SER A 28 -16.76 30.74 -10.61
C SER A 28 -15.66 30.45 -9.60
N LEU A 29 -16.01 29.90 -8.44
CA LEU A 29 -15.01 29.44 -7.46
C LEU A 29 -14.38 28.12 -7.90
N ALA A 30 -15.14 27.20 -8.48
CA ALA A 30 -14.61 25.95 -9.03
C ALA A 30 -13.55 26.25 -10.09
N GLY A 31 -13.79 27.17 -11.01
CA GLY A 31 -12.83 27.57 -12.03
C GLY A 31 -11.52 28.14 -11.48
N LEU A 32 -11.51 28.74 -10.28
CA LEU A 32 -10.29 29.22 -9.63
C LEU A 32 -9.43 28.07 -9.05
N LEU A 33 -10.03 26.90 -8.83
CA LEU A 33 -9.36 25.71 -8.30
C LEU A 33 -9.01 24.70 -9.38
N GLU A 34 -9.37 24.97 -10.64
CA GLU A 34 -9.00 24.09 -11.75
C GLU A 34 -7.49 24.13 -11.98
N VAL A 35 -6.89 22.96 -11.97
CA VAL A 35 -5.45 22.77 -12.25
C VAL A 35 -5.33 22.01 -13.55
N TRP A 36 -4.78 22.67 -14.57
CA TRP A 36 -4.58 22.10 -15.91
C TRP A 36 -3.17 21.52 -15.98
N VAL A 37 -3.05 20.22 -15.67
CA VAL A 37 -1.81 19.45 -15.82
C VAL A 37 -2.08 18.21 -16.68
N ASN A 38 -1.07 17.77 -17.41
CA ASN A 38 -1.17 16.49 -18.09
C ASN A 38 -1.22 15.36 -17.03
N VAL A 39 -2.34 14.66 -16.99
CA VAL A 39 -2.47 13.44 -16.18
C VAL A 39 -1.97 12.28 -17.04
N PRO A 40 -0.95 11.52 -16.60
CA PRO A 40 -0.47 10.36 -17.34
C PRO A 40 -1.58 9.35 -17.60
N LEU A 41 -1.64 8.85 -18.82
CA LEU A 41 -2.58 7.77 -19.16
C LEU A 41 -1.98 6.43 -18.76
N VAL A 42 -2.64 5.74 -17.83
CA VAL A 42 -2.30 4.37 -17.40
C VAL A 42 -3.40 3.43 -17.87
N THR A 43 -3.03 2.37 -18.56
CA THR A 43 -3.98 1.30 -18.89
C THR A 43 -4.08 0.36 -17.67
N PRO A 44 -5.24 0.23 -17.04
CA PRO A 44 -5.42 -0.69 -15.93
C PRO A 44 -5.31 -2.14 -16.40
N GLY A 45 -5.02 -3.05 -15.47
CA GLY A 45 -5.13 -4.49 -15.71
C GLY A 45 -6.58 -4.89 -16.01
N ILE A 46 -6.77 -6.04 -16.65
CA ILE A 46 -8.10 -6.60 -16.94
C ILE A 46 -8.75 -7.11 -15.65
N THR A 47 -7.94 -7.65 -14.74
CA THR A 47 -8.33 -8.10 -13.41
C THR A 47 -7.46 -7.42 -12.35
N ASN A 48 -7.84 -7.55 -11.08
CA ASN A 48 -7.03 -7.00 -9.97
C ASN A 48 -5.66 -7.69 -9.81
N ALA A 49 -5.45 -8.84 -10.44
CA ALA A 49 -4.17 -9.55 -10.44
C ALA A 49 -3.24 -9.12 -11.60
N ASP A 50 -3.78 -8.39 -12.59
CA ASP A 50 -3.00 -7.94 -13.74
C ASP A 50 -2.33 -6.61 -13.42
N ALA A 51 -1.07 -6.49 -13.80
CA ALA A 51 -0.31 -5.26 -13.61
C ALA A 51 -0.81 -4.13 -14.54
N PRO A 52 -0.96 -2.89 -14.03
CA PRO A 52 -1.22 -1.73 -14.88
C PRO A 52 0.00 -1.39 -15.75
N SER A 53 -0.19 -0.59 -16.79
CA SER A 53 0.85 -0.33 -17.81
C SER A 53 2.07 0.43 -17.31
N ASP A 54 2.00 1.06 -16.14
CA ASP A 54 3.08 1.77 -15.46
C ASP A 54 3.77 0.96 -14.35
N ALA A 55 3.37 -0.31 -14.17
CA ALA A 55 3.97 -1.15 -13.15
C ALA A 55 5.35 -1.69 -13.58
N THR A 56 6.27 -1.73 -12.64
CA THR A 56 7.52 -2.48 -12.77
C THR A 56 7.26 -3.95 -12.44
N ILE A 57 7.37 -4.81 -13.42
CA ILE A 57 7.15 -6.26 -13.26
C ILE A 57 8.41 -6.90 -12.69
N LEU A 58 8.35 -7.33 -11.43
CA LEU A 58 9.43 -8.05 -10.77
C LEU A 58 9.46 -9.53 -11.16
N TYR A 59 8.28 -10.15 -11.34
CA TYR A 59 8.13 -11.53 -11.75
C TYR A 59 6.87 -11.73 -12.59
N ASN A 60 7.00 -12.46 -13.68
CA ASN A 60 5.93 -12.75 -14.64
C ASN A 60 5.90 -14.22 -15.08
N GLY A 61 6.46 -15.13 -14.29
CA GLY A 61 6.58 -16.54 -14.65
C GLY A 61 7.84 -16.92 -15.44
N ASN A 62 8.64 -15.94 -15.92
CA ASN A 62 9.72 -16.17 -16.88
C ASN A 62 11.14 -15.96 -16.31
N GLY A 63 11.35 -16.33 -15.07
CA GLY A 63 12.67 -16.27 -14.45
C GLY A 63 12.82 -15.21 -13.36
N LEU A 64 13.87 -15.32 -12.59
CA LEU A 64 14.16 -14.50 -11.44
C LEU A 64 15.15 -13.35 -11.76
N GLY A 65 15.13 -12.87 -12.98
CA GLY A 65 16.09 -11.87 -13.47
C GLY A 65 16.10 -10.55 -12.72
N ALA A 66 14.98 -10.15 -12.11
CA ALA A 66 14.87 -8.95 -11.27
C ALA A 66 15.45 -9.13 -9.87
N PHE A 67 15.81 -10.37 -9.47
CA PHE A 67 16.26 -10.72 -8.14
C PHE A 67 17.71 -11.21 -8.12
N GLN A 68 18.30 -11.15 -6.94
CA GLN A 68 19.63 -11.66 -6.61
C GLN A 68 19.66 -12.14 -5.17
N LYS A 69 20.72 -12.84 -4.78
CA LYS A 69 21.06 -13.13 -3.38
C LYS A 69 21.75 -11.93 -2.73
N LYS A 70 21.92 -11.98 -1.42
CA LYS A 70 22.60 -10.93 -0.65
C LYS A 70 24.04 -10.65 -1.10
N ASP A 71 24.72 -11.63 -1.65
CA ASP A 71 26.10 -11.53 -2.19
C ASP A 71 26.13 -11.09 -3.66
N GLY A 72 24.98 -10.74 -4.25
CA GLY A 72 24.84 -10.35 -5.65
C GLY A 72 24.78 -11.52 -6.64
N SER A 73 24.93 -12.75 -6.19
CA SER A 73 24.82 -13.93 -7.05
C SER A 73 23.37 -14.16 -7.50
N PRO A 74 23.12 -14.92 -8.58
CA PRO A 74 21.78 -15.19 -9.07
C PRO A 74 20.86 -15.78 -8.00
N ALA A 75 19.60 -15.34 -7.99
CA ALA A 75 18.55 -15.90 -7.13
C ALA A 75 18.42 -17.43 -7.32
N GLY A 76 18.25 -18.16 -6.22
CA GLY A 76 18.32 -19.62 -6.24
C GLY A 76 16.99 -20.33 -5.93
N TRP A 77 15.88 -19.59 -5.85
CA TRP A 77 14.55 -20.19 -5.63
C TRP A 77 14.12 -20.97 -6.88
N ARG A 78 13.28 -21.98 -6.67
CA ARG A 78 12.80 -22.83 -7.76
C ARG A 78 11.54 -22.24 -8.39
N ILE A 79 11.47 -22.27 -9.72
CA ILE A 79 10.23 -21.98 -10.44
C ILE A 79 9.52 -23.33 -10.68
N ASP A 80 8.31 -23.45 -10.19
CA ASP A 80 7.49 -24.64 -10.31
C ASP A 80 6.74 -24.69 -11.66
N ALA A 81 6.18 -25.82 -12.02
CA ALA A 81 5.49 -25.99 -13.30
C ALA A 81 4.23 -25.12 -13.46
N ASP A 82 3.63 -24.70 -12.34
CA ASP A 82 2.49 -23.76 -12.30
C ASP A 82 2.92 -22.30 -12.32
N GLY A 83 4.22 -22.01 -12.45
CA GLY A 83 4.80 -20.67 -12.42
C GLY A 83 5.04 -20.11 -11.02
N ALA A 84 4.72 -20.82 -9.96
CA ALA A 84 5.04 -20.38 -8.61
C ALA A 84 6.54 -20.37 -8.35
N VAL A 85 7.01 -19.43 -7.53
CA VAL A 85 8.40 -19.40 -7.07
C VAL A 85 8.46 -19.94 -5.65
N THR A 86 9.13 -21.07 -5.48
CA THR A 86 9.22 -21.77 -4.21
C THR A 86 10.61 -21.62 -3.60
N ASP A 87 10.65 -21.24 -2.32
CA ASP A 87 11.87 -21.29 -1.52
C ASP A 87 12.36 -22.74 -1.42
N ILE A 88 13.66 -22.91 -1.59
CA ILE A 88 14.34 -24.20 -1.38
C ILE A 88 15.45 -24.02 -0.36
N LYS A 89 15.67 -25.07 0.44
CA LYS A 89 16.67 -25.04 1.52
C LYS A 89 18.04 -24.57 1.02
N GLY A 90 18.54 -23.51 1.60
CA GLY A 90 19.86 -22.95 1.29
C GLY A 90 19.87 -21.97 0.10
N ALA A 91 18.75 -21.66 -0.50
CA ALA A 91 18.67 -20.69 -1.59
C ALA A 91 18.91 -19.24 -1.13
N GLY A 92 18.64 -18.94 0.14
CA GLY A 92 18.71 -17.57 0.68
C GLY A 92 17.53 -16.70 0.26
N ASP A 93 17.63 -15.42 0.53
CA ASP A 93 16.55 -14.48 0.24
C ASP A 93 16.48 -14.12 -1.25
N LEU A 94 15.29 -13.71 -1.70
CA LEU A 94 15.10 -12.98 -2.96
C LEU A 94 15.22 -11.49 -2.67
N ILE A 95 16.23 -10.85 -3.23
CA ILE A 95 16.46 -9.40 -3.08
C ILE A 95 16.32 -8.76 -4.47
N THR A 96 15.50 -7.72 -4.59
CA THR A 96 15.40 -6.97 -5.85
C THR A 96 16.72 -6.32 -6.19
N LYS A 97 17.14 -6.41 -7.46
CA LYS A 97 18.36 -5.71 -7.95
C LYS A 97 18.17 -4.22 -7.96
N GLU A 98 16.97 -3.78 -8.32
CA GLU A 98 16.56 -2.38 -8.28
C GLU A 98 16.15 -1.98 -6.86
N ALA A 99 16.52 -0.75 -6.48
CA ALA A 99 16.08 -0.15 -5.21
C ALA A 99 14.85 0.71 -5.46
N PHE A 100 13.85 0.58 -4.59
CA PHE A 100 12.60 1.32 -4.67
C PHE A 100 12.47 2.26 -3.46
N GLY A 101 11.97 3.48 -3.73
CA GLY A 101 11.56 4.44 -2.71
C GLY A 101 10.08 4.25 -2.35
N ASN A 102 9.28 5.33 -2.49
CA ASN A 102 7.82 5.24 -2.37
C ASN A 102 7.29 4.26 -3.41
N CYS A 103 6.48 3.30 -2.97
CA CYS A 103 5.94 2.31 -3.90
C CYS A 103 4.60 1.74 -3.44
N GLN A 104 3.88 1.18 -4.39
CA GLN A 104 2.79 0.24 -4.16
C GLN A 104 3.28 -1.11 -4.64
N LEU A 105 3.30 -2.10 -3.74
CA LEU A 105 3.75 -3.46 -4.03
C LEU A 105 2.56 -4.41 -3.96
N HIS A 106 2.29 -5.10 -5.07
CA HIS A 106 1.41 -6.25 -5.09
C HIS A 106 2.24 -7.53 -5.06
N ILE A 107 1.92 -8.45 -4.15
CA ILE A 107 2.56 -9.76 -4.05
C ILE A 107 1.54 -10.83 -3.71
N GLU A 108 1.58 -11.94 -4.45
CA GLU A 108 0.78 -13.12 -4.18
C GLU A 108 1.67 -14.21 -3.55
N PHE A 109 1.11 -14.91 -2.58
CA PHE A 109 1.81 -16.00 -1.92
C PHE A 109 0.85 -17.11 -1.48
N ARG A 110 1.38 -18.29 -1.24
CA ARG A 110 0.67 -19.39 -0.57
C ARG A 110 1.64 -20.16 0.31
N GLU A 111 1.20 -20.53 1.49
CA GLU A 111 1.94 -21.42 2.36
C GLU A 111 1.78 -22.87 1.92
N PRO A 112 2.68 -23.77 2.33
CA PRO A 112 2.55 -25.19 2.03
C PRO A 112 1.20 -25.77 2.47
N ALA A 113 0.52 -26.51 1.61
CA ALA A 113 -0.76 -27.14 1.91
C ALA A 113 -0.66 -28.14 3.06
N GLU A 114 0.48 -28.82 3.20
CA GLU A 114 0.75 -29.77 4.29
C GLU A 114 1.26 -29.03 5.53
N VAL A 115 0.45 -29.01 6.58
CA VAL A 115 0.82 -28.41 7.87
C VAL A 115 1.69 -29.37 8.68
N LYS A 116 2.95 -29.01 8.92
CA LYS A 116 3.93 -29.84 9.64
C LYS A 116 4.29 -29.33 11.04
N SER A 117 3.82 -28.14 11.43
CA SER A 117 4.22 -27.49 12.67
C SER A 117 3.08 -26.68 13.28
N SER A 118 3.39 -25.82 14.24
CA SER A 118 2.46 -24.91 14.89
C SER A 118 3.09 -23.53 15.15
N GLY A 119 2.28 -22.55 15.45
CA GLY A 119 2.72 -21.20 15.76
C GLY A 119 3.61 -20.64 14.65
N GLN A 120 4.75 -20.09 15.00
CA GLN A 120 5.69 -19.50 14.05
C GLN A 120 6.43 -20.53 13.16
N GLY A 121 6.23 -21.81 13.39
CA GLY A 121 6.81 -22.88 12.55
C GLY A 121 5.95 -23.29 11.35
N ARG A 122 4.84 -22.57 11.06
CA ARG A 122 3.91 -22.89 9.97
C ARG A 122 4.05 -21.87 8.83
N GLY A 123 4.55 -22.31 7.67
CA GLY A 123 4.57 -21.49 6.45
C GLY A 123 5.14 -20.09 6.69
N ASN A 124 6.24 -19.99 7.45
CA ASN A 124 6.80 -18.71 7.88
C ASN A 124 7.75 -18.14 6.84
N SER A 125 7.53 -16.90 6.45
CA SER A 125 8.34 -16.08 5.57
C SER A 125 8.07 -14.59 5.89
N GLY A 126 8.63 -13.68 5.07
CA GLY A 126 8.40 -12.24 5.25
C GLY A 126 8.71 -11.43 4.01
N VAL A 127 8.02 -10.32 3.85
CA VAL A 127 8.33 -9.29 2.85
C VAL A 127 9.07 -8.16 3.54
N TYR A 128 10.35 -7.99 3.21
CA TYR A 128 11.22 -7.01 3.85
C TYR A 128 11.24 -5.71 3.04
N ILE A 129 10.79 -4.62 3.65
CA ILE A 129 10.88 -3.28 3.09
C ILE A 129 12.15 -2.60 3.62
N MET A 130 12.96 -2.04 2.72
CA MET A 130 14.28 -1.45 3.01
C MET A 130 15.26 -2.41 3.72
N GLY A 131 14.98 -3.72 3.71
CA GLY A 131 15.75 -4.71 4.48
C GLY A 131 15.64 -4.55 6.00
N LYS A 132 14.66 -3.80 6.50
CA LYS A 132 14.50 -3.47 7.93
C LYS A 132 13.13 -3.82 8.49
N TYR A 133 12.07 -3.57 7.73
CA TYR A 133 10.68 -3.76 8.17
C TYR A 133 10.13 -5.00 7.53
N GLU A 134 9.76 -5.97 8.34
CA GLU A 134 9.19 -7.23 7.87
C GLU A 134 7.67 -7.17 7.94
N ILE A 135 7.03 -7.34 6.79
CA ILE A 135 5.60 -7.67 6.73
C ILE A 135 5.50 -9.18 6.78
N GLN A 136 4.94 -9.70 7.87
CA GLN A 136 4.93 -11.12 8.16
C GLN A 136 4.11 -11.91 7.16
N VAL A 137 4.68 -12.96 6.61
CA VAL A 137 4.00 -14.07 5.91
C VAL A 137 4.00 -15.27 6.85
N LEU A 138 2.81 -15.78 7.15
CA LEU A 138 2.63 -16.92 8.05
C LEU A 138 1.34 -17.66 7.68
N ASP A 139 1.32 -18.97 7.76
CA ASP A 139 0.07 -19.71 7.84
C ASP A 139 -0.60 -19.41 9.19
N SER A 140 -1.41 -18.36 9.21
CA SER A 140 -2.16 -17.91 10.37
C SER A 140 -3.57 -18.51 10.46
N TYR A 141 -3.96 -19.37 9.50
CA TYR A 141 -5.28 -20.01 9.49
C TYR A 141 -5.43 -21.00 10.65
N ASN A 142 -6.32 -20.68 11.59
CA ASN A 142 -6.51 -21.47 12.82
C ASN A 142 -5.19 -21.83 13.52
N ASN A 143 -4.25 -20.87 13.56
CA ASN A 143 -2.92 -21.05 14.11
C ASN A 143 -2.64 -20.08 15.26
N PRO A 144 -2.83 -20.47 16.51
CA PRO A 144 -2.53 -19.63 17.66
C PRO A 144 -1.04 -19.31 17.75
N THR A 145 -0.72 -18.03 17.78
CA THR A 145 0.63 -17.51 18.06
C THR A 145 0.51 -16.06 18.57
N TYR A 146 1.63 -15.43 18.91
CA TYR A 146 1.59 -14.04 19.37
C TYR A 146 1.11 -13.09 18.26
N SER A 147 0.31 -12.09 18.65
CA SER A 147 -0.46 -11.26 17.71
C SER A 147 0.41 -10.43 16.75
N ASN A 148 1.56 -9.91 17.21
CA ASN A 148 2.50 -9.15 16.37
C ASN A 148 3.47 -10.03 15.56
N GLY A 149 3.16 -11.31 15.43
CA GLY A 149 3.81 -12.28 14.52
C GLY A 149 2.80 -13.01 13.65
N GLN A 150 1.54 -12.59 13.62
CA GLN A 150 0.52 -13.09 12.69
C GLN A 150 0.78 -12.56 11.27
N ALA A 151 0.20 -13.21 10.25
CA ALA A 151 0.24 -12.74 8.87
C ALA A 151 -0.23 -11.28 8.77
N GLY A 152 0.48 -10.45 8.01
CA GLY A 152 0.21 -9.02 7.84
C GLY A 152 0.67 -8.12 9.00
N ALA A 153 1.28 -8.67 10.06
CA ALA A 153 1.93 -7.86 11.09
C ALA A 153 3.15 -7.12 10.51
N VAL A 154 3.44 -5.91 11.01
CA VAL A 154 4.82 -5.41 10.99
C VAL A 154 5.52 -6.15 12.13
N TYR A 155 6.31 -7.16 11.78
CA TYR A 155 6.79 -8.19 12.70
C TYR A 155 7.41 -7.63 13.97
N LYS A 156 6.91 -8.10 15.12
CA LYS A 156 7.29 -7.65 16.47
C LYS A 156 7.01 -6.16 16.78
N GLN A 157 6.43 -5.39 15.84
CA GLN A 157 6.15 -3.96 16.04
C GLN A 157 4.65 -3.68 16.11
N HIS A 158 3.89 -4.09 15.09
CA HIS A 158 2.46 -3.81 15.01
C HIS A 158 1.66 -5.07 14.71
N VAL A 159 0.54 -5.24 15.40
CA VAL A 159 -0.41 -6.33 15.15
C VAL A 159 -1.25 -6.04 13.90
N PRO A 160 -1.67 -7.05 13.13
CA PRO A 160 -2.67 -6.86 12.08
C PRO A 160 -4.03 -6.53 12.73
N LEU A 161 -4.85 -5.76 12.03
CA LEU A 161 -6.20 -5.41 12.53
C LEU A 161 -7.13 -6.62 12.58
N VAL A 162 -6.94 -7.57 11.67
CA VAL A 162 -7.73 -8.81 11.56
C VAL A 162 -6.82 -9.95 11.08
N ASN A 163 -7.22 -11.18 11.35
CA ASN A 163 -6.65 -12.36 10.69
C ASN A 163 -7.53 -12.72 9.49
N ALA A 164 -7.08 -12.39 8.29
CA ALA A 164 -7.74 -12.66 7.03
C ALA A 164 -7.10 -13.83 6.26
N SER A 165 -6.25 -14.63 6.90
CA SER A 165 -5.51 -15.72 6.26
C SER A 165 -6.43 -16.77 5.67
N ARG A 166 -6.15 -17.17 4.44
CA ARG A 166 -6.77 -18.32 3.77
C ARG A 166 -6.20 -19.63 4.32
N LYS A 167 -6.81 -20.75 3.94
CA LYS A 167 -6.31 -22.08 4.31
C LYS A 167 -4.92 -22.31 3.69
N PRO A 168 -4.06 -23.13 4.35
CA PRO A 168 -2.80 -23.56 3.75
C PRO A 168 -2.99 -24.12 2.34
N GLY A 169 -2.14 -23.73 1.42
CA GLY A 169 -2.19 -24.11 0.01
C GLY A 169 -3.09 -23.23 -0.87
N GLU A 170 -3.88 -22.34 -0.30
CA GLU A 170 -4.66 -21.36 -1.07
C GLU A 170 -3.83 -20.08 -1.32
N TRP A 171 -3.93 -19.54 -2.55
CA TRP A 171 -3.32 -18.26 -2.90
C TRP A 171 -3.98 -17.11 -2.17
N GLN A 172 -3.17 -16.20 -1.68
CA GLN A 172 -3.56 -14.93 -1.05
C GLN A 172 -2.57 -13.85 -1.43
N SER A 173 -2.93 -12.58 -1.22
CA SER A 173 -2.11 -11.44 -1.65
C SER A 173 -1.93 -10.40 -0.55
N TYR A 174 -0.86 -9.64 -0.68
CA TYR A 174 -0.68 -8.36 -0.01
C TYR A 174 -0.62 -7.25 -1.06
N ASP A 175 -1.31 -6.15 -0.77
CA ASP A 175 -1.14 -4.86 -1.41
C ASP A 175 -0.54 -3.90 -0.38
N ILE A 176 0.73 -3.56 -0.57
CA ILE A 176 1.50 -2.77 0.39
C ILE A 176 1.75 -1.39 -0.19
N ILE A 177 1.25 -0.35 0.49
CA ILE A 177 1.59 1.05 0.17
C ILE A 177 2.70 1.46 1.13
N PHE A 178 3.86 1.77 0.58
CA PHE A 178 5.02 2.18 1.36
C PHE A 178 5.44 3.60 1.01
N THR A 179 5.61 4.41 2.05
CA THR A 179 6.21 5.74 1.96
C THR A 179 7.59 5.69 2.61
N ALA A 180 8.62 5.88 1.81
CA ALA A 180 9.99 5.87 2.29
C ALA A 180 10.27 7.10 3.17
N PRO A 181 11.04 6.95 4.27
CA PRO A 181 11.47 8.07 5.08
C PRO A 181 12.39 8.99 4.27
N LEU A 182 12.22 10.29 4.44
CA LEU A 182 13.12 11.30 3.91
C LEU A 182 14.12 11.70 4.99
N PHE A 183 15.37 11.87 4.61
CA PHE A 183 16.44 12.29 5.50
C PHE A 183 17.05 13.61 5.04
N LYS A 184 17.34 14.48 5.97
CA LYS A 184 18.10 15.71 5.75
C LYS A 184 19.56 15.37 5.43
N GLU A 185 20.32 16.33 4.90
CA GLU A 185 21.75 16.17 4.60
C GLU A 185 22.58 15.76 5.82
N ASN A 186 22.16 16.17 7.03
CA ASN A 186 22.80 15.80 8.28
C ASN A 186 22.41 14.39 8.80
N GLY A 187 21.55 13.66 8.08
CA GLY A 187 21.08 12.32 8.43
C GLY A 187 19.87 12.27 9.36
N ASP A 188 19.33 13.40 9.79
CA ASP A 188 18.10 13.46 10.57
C ASP A 188 16.88 13.13 9.70
N LEU A 189 15.87 12.51 10.30
CA LEU A 189 14.59 12.27 9.62
C LEU A 189 13.92 13.61 9.30
N GLU A 190 13.41 13.76 8.08
CA GLU A 190 12.68 14.95 7.63
C GLU A 190 11.18 14.79 7.89
N SER A 191 10.72 14.20 8.90
CA SER A 191 9.31 14.01 9.32
C SER A 191 8.34 13.53 8.20
#